data_fe652a43bb005548d3f07ddf44ea87f2
#
_entry.id   fe652a43bb005548d3f07ddf44ea87f2
#
_cell.length_a   1.000
_cell.length_b   1.000
_cell.length_c   1.000
_cell.angle_alpha   90.00
_cell.angle_beta   90.00
_cell.angle_gamma   90.00
#
_symmetry.space_group_name_H-M   'P 1'
#
loop_
_entity.id
_entity.type
_entity.pdbx_description
1 polymer ?
#
loop_
_entity_poly.entity_id
_entity_poly.type
_entity_poly.pdbx_seq_one_letter_code
_entity_poly.pdbx_strand_id
1 'polypeptide(L)'
;MITGKIIAGTLGYMVGGLIGAGLGVYIGHQFDKGLGGFLNPISAAEQERIRDSFFTAVFSLLGHLAKSDGRISKSEIAQAEALMDSMGLSAGNRLEAIELFQVGAKAEYSMDEAMESFMAVCGRHNNLKRQLLNYLISLALADGELHDGEHLVLRKVAAHLGFSVAMFDQFIEMVKAQSQFGGASSPGGASKGQLSSAYTALGVTES
;
A
#
# COMPACT_ATOMS: atom_id res chain seq x y z
N MET A 1 0.81 26.76 -4.99
CA MET A 1 0.19 25.50 -4.61
C MET A 1 1.22 24.64 -3.87
N ILE A 2 1.49 25.00 -2.60
CA ILE A 2 2.53 24.33 -1.76
C ILE A 2 1.85 23.59 -0.59
N THR A 3 0.58 23.89 -0.34
CA THR A 3 -0.18 23.45 0.83
C THR A 3 -0.39 21.94 0.91
N GLY A 4 -0.65 21.26 -0.22
CA GLY A 4 -0.86 19.81 -0.26
C GLY A 4 0.39 19.01 0.09
N LYS A 5 1.56 19.49 -0.33
CA LYS A 5 2.86 18.85 -0.05
C LYS A 5 3.25 18.91 1.42
N ILE A 6 2.92 20.02 2.07
CA ILE A 6 3.23 20.22 3.50
C ILE A 6 2.31 19.34 4.35
N ILE A 7 1.02 19.27 4.03
CA ILE A 7 0.05 18.45 4.77
C ILE A 7 0.35 16.96 4.60
N ALA A 8 0.59 16.49 3.36
CA ALA A 8 0.92 15.10 3.10
C ALA A 8 2.29 14.69 3.69
N GLY A 9 3.27 15.59 3.67
CA GLY A 9 4.58 15.36 4.27
C GLY A 9 4.55 15.28 5.80
N THR A 10 3.75 16.13 6.46
CA THR A 10 3.59 16.09 7.92
C THR A 10 2.80 14.88 8.40
N LEU A 11 1.76 14.45 7.68
CA LEU A 11 1.04 13.21 7.99
C LEU A 11 1.93 11.97 7.76
N GLY A 12 2.65 11.92 6.65
CA GLY A 12 3.59 10.84 6.38
C GLY A 12 4.69 10.73 7.43
N TYR A 13 5.19 11.87 7.93
CA TYR A 13 6.18 11.91 9.03
C TYR A 13 5.61 11.36 10.34
N MET A 14 4.34 11.61 10.64
CA MET A 14 3.69 11.19 11.89
C MET A 14 3.46 9.67 11.95
N VAL A 15 3.27 9.00 10.80
CA VAL A 15 2.94 7.57 10.70
C VAL A 15 4.16 6.70 10.37
N GLY A 16 5.14 7.22 9.62
CA GLY A 16 6.29 6.44 9.11
C GLY A 16 7.63 7.15 9.23
N GLY A 17 7.75 8.18 10.10
CA GLY A 17 9.00 8.91 10.28
C GLY A 17 9.49 9.60 8.99
N LEU A 18 10.81 9.70 8.82
CA LEU A 18 11.44 10.39 7.69
C LEU A 18 11.07 9.75 6.33
N ILE A 19 10.85 8.44 6.31
CA ILE A 19 10.50 7.66 5.12
C ILE A 19 9.01 7.84 4.78
N GLY A 20 8.14 7.88 5.78
CA GLY A 20 6.72 8.21 5.60
C GLY A 20 6.52 9.64 5.11
N ALA A 21 7.37 10.58 5.55
CA ALA A 21 7.39 11.94 5.01
C ALA A 21 7.78 11.97 3.53
N GLY A 22 8.80 11.20 3.13
CA GLY A 22 9.23 11.08 1.73
C GLY A 22 8.15 10.48 0.84
N LEU A 23 7.48 9.42 1.30
CA LEU A 23 6.35 8.81 0.61
C LEU A 23 5.14 9.75 0.57
N GLY A 24 4.79 10.41 1.66
CA GLY A 24 3.70 11.38 1.70
C GLY A 24 3.95 12.57 0.76
N VAL A 25 5.17 13.09 0.71
CA VAL A 25 5.58 14.15 -0.26
C VAL A 25 5.54 13.63 -1.68
N TYR A 26 5.99 12.39 -1.92
CA TYR A 26 5.98 11.79 -3.26
C TYR A 26 4.54 11.54 -3.75
N ILE A 27 3.69 10.99 -2.89
CA ILE A 27 2.26 10.78 -3.19
C ILE A 27 1.56 12.13 -3.35
N GLY A 28 1.74 13.08 -2.44
CA GLY A 28 1.19 14.43 -2.52
C GLY A 28 1.70 15.19 -3.75
N HIS A 29 2.96 14.96 -4.17
CA HIS A 29 3.52 15.54 -5.39
C HIS A 29 2.94 14.95 -6.67
N GLN A 30 2.63 13.65 -6.68
CA GLN A 30 1.92 13.00 -7.79
C GLN A 30 0.47 13.48 -7.86
N PHE A 31 -0.19 13.70 -6.73
CA PHE A 31 -1.51 14.30 -6.67
C PHE A 31 -1.52 15.79 -7.05
N ASP A 32 -0.53 16.58 -6.59
CA ASP A 32 -0.42 18.03 -6.91
C ASP A 32 0.00 18.31 -8.35
N LYS A 33 0.79 17.42 -8.97
CA LYS A 33 1.12 17.52 -10.41
C LYS A 33 -0.07 17.17 -11.30
N GLY A 34 -1.15 16.70 -10.69
CA GLY A 34 -2.28 16.14 -11.40
C GLY A 34 -1.77 15.00 -12.30
N LEU A 35 -2.56 14.00 -12.54
CA LEU A 35 -2.33 13.04 -13.63
C LEU A 35 -2.15 13.74 -15.01
N GLY A 36 -2.00 15.08 -15.04
CA GLY A 36 -2.01 15.99 -16.16
C GLY A 36 -0.68 16.30 -16.83
N GLY A 37 0.43 15.61 -16.49
CA GLY A 37 1.74 15.92 -17.10
C GLY A 37 2.04 15.22 -18.42
N PHE A 38 1.33 14.16 -18.81
CA PHE A 38 1.69 13.37 -19.99
C PHE A 38 0.53 12.74 -20.76
N LEU A 39 -0.71 13.13 -20.50
CA LEU A 39 -1.86 12.55 -21.18
C LEU A 39 -2.72 13.64 -21.81
N ASN A 40 -3.30 13.37 -22.99
CA ASN A 40 -4.49 14.04 -23.47
C ASN A 40 -5.43 14.31 -22.29
N PRO A 41 -6.14 15.45 -22.25
CA PRO A 41 -7.01 15.75 -21.12
C PRO A 41 -8.02 14.62 -20.96
N ILE A 42 -7.74 13.76 -19.98
CA ILE A 42 -8.64 12.67 -19.56
C ILE A 42 -9.92 13.39 -19.14
N SER A 43 -11.05 13.00 -19.68
CA SER A 43 -12.33 13.61 -19.32
C SER A 43 -12.59 13.42 -17.82
N ALA A 44 -13.33 14.35 -17.21
CA ALA A 44 -13.69 14.23 -15.80
C ALA A 44 -14.39 12.88 -15.49
N ALA A 45 -15.22 12.41 -16.42
CA ALA A 45 -15.88 11.10 -16.33
C ALA A 45 -14.90 9.92 -16.33
N GLU A 46 -13.83 9.99 -17.13
CA GLU A 46 -12.80 8.95 -17.15
C GLU A 46 -11.94 8.96 -15.88
N GLN A 47 -11.63 10.15 -15.36
CA GLN A 47 -10.95 10.26 -14.07
C GLN A 47 -11.78 9.66 -12.93
N GLU A 48 -13.09 9.89 -12.93
CA GLU A 48 -14.01 9.31 -11.96
C GLU A 48 -14.05 7.78 -12.06
N ARG A 49 -14.20 7.24 -13.25
CA ARG A 49 -14.16 5.79 -13.49
C ARG A 49 -12.85 5.14 -13.01
N ILE A 50 -11.71 5.77 -13.27
CA ILE A 50 -10.39 5.30 -12.83
C ILE A 50 -10.34 5.31 -11.29
N ARG A 51 -10.78 6.41 -10.66
CA ARG A 51 -10.80 6.53 -9.19
C ARG A 51 -11.68 5.46 -8.56
N ASP A 52 -12.90 5.29 -9.05
CA ASP A 52 -13.87 4.36 -8.50
C ASP A 52 -13.43 2.90 -8.71
N SER A 53 -12.89 2.57 -9.89
CA SER A 53 -12.31 1.25 -10.16
C SER A 53 -11.12 0.95 -9.24
N PHE A 54 -10.22 1.92 -9.04
CA PHE A 54 -9.09 1.78 -8.15
C PHE A 54 -9.53 1.61 -6.69
N PHE A 55 -10.47 2.43 -6.23
CA PHE A 55 -11.02 2.38 -4.88
C PHE A 55 -11.68 1.02 -4.59
N THR A 56 -12.53 0.55 -5.50
CA THR A 56 -13.19 -0.76 -5.39
C THR A 56 -12.17 -1.88 -5.32
N ALA A 57 -11.18 -1.89 -6.22
CA ALA A 57 -10.15 -2.93 -6.23
C ALA A 57 -9.30 -2.92 -4.95
N VAL A 58 -8.89 -1.75 -4.46
CA VAL A 58 -8.10 -1.64 -3.22
C VAL A 58 -8.84 -2.29 -2.07
N PHE A 59 -10.05 -1.83 -1.74
CA PHE A 59 -10.70 -2.28 -0.51
C PHE A 59 -11.26 -3.70 -0.60
N SER A 60 -11.74 -4.15 -1.76
CA SER A 60 -12.21 -5.53 -1.92
C SER A 60 -11.05 -6.54 -1.88
N LEU A 61 -9.92 -6.23 -2.53
CA LEU A 61 -8.75 -7.09 -2.48
C LEU A 61 -8.07 -7.09 -1.09
N LEU A 62 -8.09 -5.97 -0.35
CA LEU A 62 -7.63 -5.94 1.03
C LEU A 62 -8.45 -6.88 1.91
N GLY A 63 -9.77 -6.90 1.75
CA GLY A 63 -10.65 -7.83 2.47
C GLY A 63 -10.39 -9.29 2.11
N HIS A 64 -10.17 -9.57 0.82
CA HIS A 64 -9.83 -10.92 0.34
C HIS A 64 -8.49 -11.41 0.89
N LEU A 65 -7.49 -10.54 0.88
CA LEU A 65 -6.15 -10.81 1.41
C LEU A 65 -6.20 -11.09 2.91
N ALA A 66 -6.83 -10.20 3.68
CA ALA A 66 -6.99 -10.34 5.13
C ALA A 66 -7.75 -11.62 5.54
N LYS A 67 -8.57 -12.18 4.65
CA LYS A 67 -9.30 -13.42 4.91
C LYS A 67 -8.54 -14.67 4.46
N SER A 68 -7.43 -14.55 3.75
CA SER A 68 -6.75 -15.66 3.07
C SER A 68 -6.17 -16.71 4.03
N ASP A 69 -5.87 -16.37 5.26
CA ASP A 69 -5.45 -17.27 6.34
C ASP A 69 -6.63 -17.79 7.21
N GLY A 70 -7.87 -17.35 6.91
CA GLY A 70 -9.09 -17.74 7.60
C GLY A 70 -9.52 -16.82 8.75
N ARG A 71 -8.67 -15.90 9.22
CA ARG A 71 -8.97 -14.94 10.29
C ARG A 71 -8.43 -13.56 9.96
N ILE A 72 -9.27 -12.55 10.13
CA ILE A 72 -8.85 -11.15 10.04
C ILE A 72 -8.30 -10.72 11.39
N SER A 73 -7.05 -10.32 11.43
CA SER A 73 -6.36 -9.86 12.64
C SER A 73 -6.72 -8.42 12.99
N LYS A 74 -6.46 -8.03 14.25
CA LYS A 74 -6.64 -6.63 14.68
C LYS A 74 -5.64 -5.69 14.00
N SER A 75 -4.43 -6.15 13.70
CA SER A 75 -3.40 -5.41 12.99
C SER A 75 -3.81 -5.09 11.56
N GLU A 76 -4.40 -6.05 10.85
CA GLU A 76 -4.91 -5.83 9.48
C GLU A 76 -6.08 -4.84 9.45
N ILE A 77 -7.01 -4.94 10.42
CA ILE A 77 -8.09 -3.94 10.55
C ILE A 77 -7.49 -2.55 10.79
N ALA A 78 -6.56 -2.42 11.74
CA ALA A 78 -5.92 -1.14 12.04
C ALA A 78 -5.16 -0.58 10.82
N GLN A 79 -4.50 -1.44 10.05
CA GLN A 79 -3.81 -1.03 8.82
C GLN A 79 -4.79 -0.58 7.73
N ALA A 80 -5.92 -1.27 7.55
CA ALA A 80 -6.95 -0.86 6.62
C ALA A 80 -7.57 0.50 7.02
N GLU A 81 -7.80 0.72 8.32
CA GLU A 81 -8.27 2.00 8.86
C GLU A 81 -7.23 3.13 8.65
N ALA A 82 -5.95 2.85 8.92
CA ALA A 82 -4.87 3.80 8.68
C ALA A 82 -4.76 4.17 7.20
N LEU A 83 -4.99 3.22 6.29
CA LEU A 83 -5.07 3.51 4.86
C LEU A 83 -6.24 4.44 4.53
N MET A 84 -7.44 4.18 5.07
CA MET A 84 -8.61 5.06 4.88
C MET A 84 -8.33 6.49 5.38
N ASP A 85 -7.66 6.62 6.53
CA ASP A 85 -7.28 7.91 7.09
C ASP A 85 -6.23 8.62 6.20
N SER A 86 -5.23 7.89 5.71
CA SER A 86 -4.19 8.42 4.82
C SER A 86 -4.74 8.90 3.47
N MET A 87 -5.81 8.27 3.00
CA MET A 87 -6.54 8.67 1.79
C MET A 87 -7.47 9.87 2.03
N GLY A 88 -7.67 10.29 3.28
CA GLY A 88 -8.54 11.41 3.64
C GLY A 88 -10.00 11.16 3.30
N LEU A 89 -10.48 9.93 3.47
CA LEU A 89 -11.84 9.54 3.09
C LEU A 89 -12.88 10.30 3.91
N SER A 90 -13.91 10.80 3.22
CA SER A 90 -15.13 11.29 3.88
C SER A 90 -15.84 10.17 4.64
N ALA A 91 -16.73 10.51 5.56
CA ALA A 91 -17.49 9.52 6.31
C ALA A 91 -18.28 8.56 5.40
N GLY A 92 -18.83 9.05 4.28
CA GLY A 92 -19.53 8.23 3.29
C GLY A 92 -18.60 7.25 2.59
N ASN A 93 -17.46 7.75 2.08
CA ASN A 93 -16.48 6.91 1.40
C ASN A 93 -15.83 5.89 2.36
N ARG A 94 -15.71 6.23 3.66
CA ARG A 94 -15.24 5.28 4.66
C ARG A 94 -16.21 4.11 4.85
N LEU A 95 -17.52 4.37 4.88
CA LEU A 95 -18.53 3.31 4.93
C LEU A 95 -18.46 2.42 3.69
N GLU A 96 -18.36 3.01 2.51
CA GLU A 96 -18.21 2.27 1.26
C GLU A 96 -16.93 1.41 1.25
N ALA A 97 -15.80 1.93 1.74
CA ALA A 97 -14.55 1.19 1.87
C ALA A 97 -14.72 -0.03 2.80
N ILE A 98 -15.43 0.12 3.91
CA ILE A 98 -15.74 -0.98 4.85
C ILE A 98 -16.62 -2.02 4.18
N GLU A 99 -17.65 -1.61 3.45
CA GLU A 99 -18.54 -2.53 2.72
C GLU A 99 -17.75 -3.32 1.66
N LEU A 100 -16.90 -2.67 0.89
CA LEU A 100 -16.04 -3.32 -0.11
C LEU A 100 -15.06 -4.31 0.54
N PHE A 101 -14.46 -3.94 1.67
CA PHE A 101 -13.60 -4.84 2.43
C PHE A 101 -14.38 -6.08 2.89
N GLN A 102 -15.58 -5.90 3.42
CA GLN A 102 -16.45 -7.01 3.83
C GLN A 102 -16.87 -7.90 2.65
N VAL A 103 -17.14 -7.30 1.47
CA VAL A 103 -17.43 -8.05 0.25
C VAL A 103 -16.22 -8.90 -0.16
N GLY A 104 -15.04 -8.34 -0.14
CA GLY A 104 -13.79 -9.07 -0.45
C GLY A 104 -13.48 -10.22 0.50
N ALA A 105 -13.88 -10.09 1.77
CA ALA A 105 -13.70 -11.13 2.80
C ALA A 105 -14.69 -12.30 2.69
N LYS A 106 -15.68 -12.25 1.80
CA LYS A 106 -16.64 -13.34 1.62
C LYS A 106 -16.03 -14.50 0.82
N ALA A 107 -16.51 -15.71 1.12
CA ALA A 107 -16.02 -16.93 0.46
C ALA A 107 -16.33 -16.98 -1.05
N GLU A 108 -17.44 -16.35 -1.47
CA GLU A 108 -17.87 -16.26 -2.86
C GLU A 108 -17.18 -15.15 -3.68
N TYR A 109 -16.30 -14.35 -3.06
CA TYR A 109 -15.60 -13.29 -3.77
C TYR A 109 -14.63 -13.85 -4.80
N SER A 110 -14.76 -13.37 -6.04
CA SER A 110 -13.87 -13.71 -7.15
C SER A 110 -12.76 -12.67 -7.31
N MET A 111 -11.56 -13.00 -6.85
CA MET A 111 -10.39 -12.15 -7.07
C MET A 111 -10.09 -11.96 -8.56
N ASP A 112 -10.27 -12.99 -9.37
CA ASP A 112 -9.97 -12.95 -10.81
C ASP A 112 -10.88 -11.93 -11.52
N GLU A 113 -12.19 -11.94 -11.24
CA GLU A 113 -13.15 -10.97 -11.79
C GLU A 113 -12.84 -9.53 -11.33
N ALA A 114 -12.45 -9.35 -10.08
CA ALA A 114 -12.05 -8.05 -9.56
C ALA A 114 -10.80 -7.52 -10.25
N MET A 115 -9.81 -8.38 -10.49
CA MET A 115 -8.59 -8.02 -11.20
C MET A 115 -8.84 -7.72 -12.68
N GLU A 116 -9.70 -8.49 -13.36
CA GLU A 116 -10.11 -8.21 -14.74
C GLU A 116 -10.79 -6.85 -14.84
N SER A 117 -11.73 -6.55 -13.94
CA SER A 117 -12.42 -5.26 -13.88
C SER A 117 -11.46 -4.09 -13.65
N PHE A 118 -10.52 -4.27 -12.72
CA PHE A 118 -9.47 -3.29 -12.47
C PHE A 118 -8.58 -3.09 -13.70
N MET A 119 -8.12 -4.15 -14.32
CA MET A 119 -7.22 -4.08 -15.47
C MET A 119 -7.90 -3.50 -16.71
N ALA A 120 -9.21 -3.69 -16.88
CA ALA A 120 -9.98 -3.09 -17.97
C ALA A 120 -9.96 -1.55 -17.91
N VAL A 121 -9.97 -0.96 -16.71
CA VAL A 121 -10.00 0.49 -16.49
C VAL A 121 -8.60 1.04 -16.20
N CYS A 122 -7.89 0.43 -15.26
CA CYS A 122 -6.62 0.93 -14.70
C CYS A 122 -5.37 0.29 -15.33
N GLY A 123 -5.50 -0.71 -16.19
CA GLY A 123 -4.38 -1.53 -16.71
C GLY A 123 -3.31 -0.74 -17.45
N ARG A 124 -3.65 0.42 -18.02
CA ARG A 124 -2.68 1.32 -18.69
C ARG A 124 -1.90 2.19 -17.71
N HIS A 125 -2.31 2.27 -16.45
CA HIS A 125 -1.74 3.13 -15.42
C HIS A 125 -0.78 2.37 -14.52
N ASN A 126 0.48 2.24 -14.93
CA ASN A 126 1.50 1.48 -14.18
C ASN A 126 1.68 1.97 -12.73
N ASN A 127 1.47 3.26 -12.48
CA ASN A 127 1.54 3.80 -11.11
C ASN A 127 0.42 3.26 -10.22
N LEU A 128 -0.82 3.14 -10.74
CA LEU A 128 -1.94 2.58 -9.99
C LEU A 128 -1.75 1.08 -9.72
N LYS A 129 -1.21 0.33 -10.68
CA LYS A 129 -0.87 -1.09 -10.48
C LYS A 129 0.15 -1.28 -9.35
N ARG A 130 1.22 -0.47 -9.34
CA ARG A 130 2.23 -0.50 -8.26
C ARG A 130 1.62 -0.08 -6.92
N GLN A 131 0.78 0.94 -6.92
CA GLN A 131 0.14 1.44 -5.71
C GLN A 131 -0.80 0.40 -5.10
N LEU A 132 -1.61 -0.27 -5.93
CA LEU A 132 -2.46 -1.37 -5.50
C LEU A 132 -1.64 -2.48 -4.83
N LEU A 133 -0.60 -2.95 -5.51
CA LEU A 133 0.28 -3.99 -4.96
C LEU A 133 0.94 -3.56 -3.66
N ASN A 134 1.40 -2.31 -3.57
CA ASN A 134 2.02 -1.77 -2.36
C ASN A 134 1.05 -1.75 -1.17
N TYR A 135 -0.20 -1.34 -1.36
CA TYR A 135 -1.21 -1.35 -0.30
C TYR A 135 -1.49 -2.77 0.21
N LEU A 136 -1.61 -3.74 -0.71
CA LEU A 136 -1.82 -5.13 -0.36
C LEU A 136 -0.64 -5.72 0.41
N ILE A 137 0.59 -5.48 -0.02
CA ILE A 137 1.80 -5.93 0.68
C ILE A 137 1.91 -5.27 2.06
N SER A 138 1.59 -3.98 2.17
CA SER A 138 1.63 -3.27 3.46
C SER A 138 0.62 -3.83 4.46
N LEU A 139 -0.56 -4.27 3.99
CA LEU A 139 -1.54 -4.94 4.85
C LEU A 139 -1.01 -6.30 5.29
N ALA A 140 -0.55 -7.14 4.37
CA ALA A 140 -0.04 -8.47 4.66
C ALA A 140 1.15 -8.47 5.65
N LEU A 141 1.91 -7.37 5.69
CA LEU A 141 3.03 -7.21 6.62
C LEU A 141 2.67 -6.39 7.87
N ALA A 142 1.38 -6.17 8.14
CA ALA A 142 0.94 -5.35 9.27
C ALA A 142 1.32 -5.93 10.64
N ASP A 143 1.42 -7.23 10.77
CA ASP A 143 1.87 -7.94 11.97
C ASP A 143 3.37 -8.31 11.94
N GLY A 144 4.05 -8.01 10.83
CA GLY A 144 5.48 -8.27 10.61
C GLY A 144 5.80 -9.61 9.97
N GLU A 145 4.81 -10.45 9.74
CA GLU A 145 4.96 -11.77 9.10
C GLU A 145 4.08 -11.85 7.85
N LEU A 146 4.55 -12.52 6.83
CA LEU A 146 3.79 -12.81 5.62
C LEU A 146 3.37 -14.27 5.63
N HIS A 147 2.09 -14.52 5.80
CA HIS A 147 1.54 -15.86 5.85
C HIS A 147 1.45 -16.51 4.46
N ASP A 148 1.49 -17.84 4.39
CA ASP A 148 1.48 -18.57 3.11
C ASP A 148 0.24 -18.25 2.26
N GLY A 149 -0.93 -18.10 2.89
CA GLY A 149 -2.18 -17.74 2.22
C GLY A 149 -2.10 -16.36 1.56
N GLU A 150 -1.59 -15.38 2.29
CA GLU A 150 -1.40 -14.01 1.79
C GLU A 150 -0.36 -13.96 0.68
N HIS A 151 0.76 -14.66 0.85
CA HIS A 151 1.80 -14.74 -0.18
C HIS A 151 1.23 -15.29 -1.50
N LEU A 152 0.37 -16.33 -1.42
CA LEU A 152 -0.27 -16.90 -2.60
C LEU A 152 -1.21 -15.90 -3.30
N VAL A 153 -2.03 -15.18 -2.53
CA VAL A 153 -2.93 -14.13 -3.05
C VAL A 153 -2.13 -13.00 -3.69
N LEU A 154 -1.13 -12.46 -2.98
CA LEU A 154 -0.28 -11.39 -3.48
C LEU A 154 0.44 -11.77 -4.77
N ARG A 155 0.95 -13.00 -4.87
CA ARG A 155 1.61 -13.51 -6.07
C ARG A 155 0.66 -13.58 -7.26
N LYS A 156 -0.59 -14.01 -7.05
CA LYS A 156 -1.62 -14.03 -8.10
C LYS A 156 -1.96 -12.61 -8.55
N VAL A 157 -2.19 -11.69 -7.60
CA VAL A 157 -2.44 -10.27 -7.91
C VAL A 157 -1.28 -9.68 -8.71
N ALA A 158 -0.03 -9.89 -8.30
CA ALA A 158 1.15 -9.41 -9.02
C ALA A 158 1.21 -9.94 -10.46
N ALA A 159 0.86 -11.22 -10.68
CA ALA A 159 0.78 -11.81 -12.00
C ALA A 159 -0.30 -11.13 -12.88
N HIS A 160 -1.51 -10.90 -12.36
CA HIS A 160 -2.57 -10.14 -13.07
C HIS A 160 -2.14 -8.73 -13.43
N LEU A 161 -1.37 -8.08 -12.55
CA LEU A 161 -0.82 -6.73 -12.79
C LEU A 161 0.33 -6.72 -13.82
N GLY A 162 0.81 -7.89 -14.23
CA GLY A 162 1.90 -8.05 -15.19
C GLY A 162 3.30 -7.90 -14.58
N PHE A 163 3.45 -8.07 -13.27
CA PHE A 163 4.75 -8.13 -12.62
C PHE A 163 5.35 -9.53 -12.69
N SER A 164 6.66 -9.60 -12.98
CA SER A 164 7.39 -10.87 -12.92
C SER A 164 7.58 -11.32 -11.46
N VAL A 165 7.83 -12.61 -11.26
CA VAL A 165 8.13 -13.16 -9.92
C VAL A 165 9.29 -12.44 -9.27
N ALA A 166 10.38 -12.21 -10.01
CA ALA A 166 11.55 -11.49 -9.49
C ALA A 166 11.20 -10.05 -9.05
N MET A 167 10.33 -9.38 -9.79
CA MET A 167 9.87 -8.03 -9.44
C MET A 167 8.99 -8.03 -8.20
N PHE A 168 8.13 -9.03 -8.07
CA PHE A 168 7.31 -9.24 -6.88
C PHE A 168 8.17 -9.51 -5.64
N ASP A 169 9.14 -10.42 -5.73
CA ASP A 169 10.05 -10.74 -4.64
C ASP A 169 10.85 -9.49 -4.20
N GLN A 170 11.32 -8.68 -5.14
CA GLN A 170 11.97 -7.40 -4.82
C GLN A 170 11.03 -6.42 -4.09
N PHE A 171 9.75 -6.37 -4.46
CA PHE A 171 8.77 -5.54 -3.76
C PHE A 171 8.58 -6.00 -2.32
N ILE A 172 8.42 -7.30 -2.08
CA ILE A 172 8.30 -7.87 -0.73
C ILE A 172 9.52 -7.50 0.12
N GLU A 173 10.74 -7.73 -0.39
CA GLU A 173 11.97 -7.43 0.35
C GLU A 173 12.12 -5.91 0.62
N MET A 174 11.73 -5.07 -0.32
CA MET A 174 11.77 -3.62 -0.12
C MET A 174 10.81 -3.16 1.00
N VAL A 175 9.59 -3.69 1.01
CA VAL A 175 8.59 -3.33 2.04
C VAL A 175 8.99 -3.90 3.41
N LYS A 176 9.52 -5.13 3.48
CA LYS A 176 10.08 -5.71 4.71
C LYS A 176 11.23 -4.88 5.25
N ALA A 177 12.19 -4.50 4.41
CA ALA A 177 13.29 -3.63 4.82
C ALA A 177 12.76 -2.30 5.37
N GLN A 178 11.76 -1.70 4.72
CA GLN A 178 11.17 -0.44 5.14
C GLN A 178 10.47 -0.55 6.50
N SER A 179 9.74 -1.64 6.77
CA SER A 179 9.08 -1.87 8.06
C SER A 179 10.09 -2.05 9.20
N GLN A 180 11.21 -2.71 8.95
CA GLN A 180 12.28 -2.89 9.93
C GLN A 180 12.98 -1.56 10.29
N PHE A 181 13.16 -0.66 9.32
CA PHE A 181 13.75 0.67 9.55
C PHE A 181 12.75 1.69 10.09
N GLY A 182 11.45 1.57 9.78
CA GLY A 182 10.39 2.48 10.26
C GLY A 182 10.00 2.26 11.72
N GLY A 183 10.16 1.07 12.25
CA GLY A 183 9.90 0.75 13.66
C GLY A 183 10.92 1.30 14.66
N ALA A 184 12.02 1.90 14.19
CA ALA A 184 13.14 2.35 15.01
C ALA A 184 13.09 3.83 15.43
N SER A 185 12.01 4.54 15.18
CA SER A 185 11.88 5.97 15.51
C SER A 185 11.16 6.23 16.85
N SER A 186 11.53 5.49 17.92
CA SER A 186 11.36 6.01 19.27
C SER A 186 12.67 6.68 19.69
N PRO A 187 12.68 7.93 20.20
CA PRO A 187 13.86 8.59 20.71
C PRO A 187 14.23 8.00 22.08
N GLY A 188 14.90 6.87 22.10
CA GLY A 188 15.30 6.22 23.34
C GLY A 188 15.79 4.77 23.17
N GLY A 189 16.91 4.58 22.49
CA GLY A 189 17.65 3.33 22.55
C GLY A 189 17.75 2.57 21.23
N ALA A 190 18.82 2.80 20.50
CA ALA A 190 19.23 1.91 19.43
C ALA A 190 19.42 0.49 20.01
N SER A 191 18.65 -0.50 19.55
CA SER A 191 18.82 -1.89 19.99
C SER A 191 20.19 -2.40 19.49
N LYS A 192 20.85 -3.27 20.29
CA LYS A 192 22.16 -3.85 19.93
C LYS A 192 22.20 -4.45 18.52
N GLY A 193 21.05 -4.96 18.03
CA GLY A 193 20.94 -5.52 16.67
C GLY A 193 21.02 -4.47 15.54
N GLN A 194 20.55 -3.24 15.77
CA GLN A 194 20.60 -2.15 14.80
C GLN A 194 22.00 -1.57 14.66
N LEU A 195 22.72 -1.46 15.79
CA LEU A 195 24.13 -1.06 15.81
C LEU A 195 25.00 -2.08 15.05
N SER A 196 24.84 -3.38 15.31
CA SER A 196 25.55 -4.45 14.63
C SER A 196 25.32 -4.42 13.10
N SER A 197 24.08 -4.21 12.65
CA SER A 197 23.78 -4.09 11.23
C SER A 197 24.40 -2.85 10.59
N ALA A 198 24.45 -1.72 11.32
CA ALA A 198 25.10 -0.50 10.85
C ALA A 198 26.63 -0.67 10.75
N TYR A 199 27.27 -1.32 11.70
CA TYR A 199 28.72 -1.63 11.65
C TYR A 199 29.04 -2.55 10.48
N THR A 200 28.21 -3.57 10.21
CA THR A 200 28.39 -4.48 9.08
C THR A 200 28.25 -3.74 7.74
N ALA A 201 27.26 -2.84 7.62
CA ALA A 201 27.04 -2.05 6.40
C ALA A 201 28.18 -1.05 6.11
N LEU A 202 28.85 -0.56 7.16
CA LEU A 202 29.97 0.37 7.06
C LEU A 202 31.33 -0.32 6.97
N GLY A 203 31.37 -1.67 7.09
CA GLY A 203 32.63 -2.43 7.01
C GLY A 203 33.60 -2.17 8.16
N VAL A 204 33.09 -1.70 9.33
CA VAL A 204 33.89 -1.42 10.54
C VAL A 204 33.51 -2.38 11.66
N THR A 205 34.50 -2.82 12.43
CA THR A 205 34.33 -3.69 13.58
C THR A 205 34.15 -2.87 14.86
N GLU A 206 33.24 -3.30 15.71
CA GLU A 206 33.06 -2.75 17.05
C GLU A 206 34.34 -2.97 17.87
N SER A 207 34.96 -1.89 18.34
CA SER A 207 36.17 -1.92 19.17
C SER A 207 35.82 -1.80 20.64
#